data_e863d7e44c30af8204e757e5a675f302
#
_entry.id   e863d7e44c30af8204e757e5a675f302
#
_cell.length_a   1.000
_cell.length_b   1.000
_cell.length_c   1.000
_cell.angle_alpha   90.00
_cell.angle_beta   90.00
_cell.angle_gamma   90.00
#
_symmetry.space_group_name_H-M   'P 1'
#
loop_
_entity.id
_entity.type
_entity.pdbx_description
1 polymer ?
#
loop_
_entity_poly.entity_id
_entity_poly.type
_entity_poly.pdbx_seq_one_letter_code
_entity_poly.pdbx_strand_id
1 'polypeptide(L)'
;MKLHPFSIGLTLALLVAAVPAQPSFTGPVPARTVIEDAAARRAAYLARRDEAVTWRAGLAKAEDPKTLGLAEIAAKLARREDAAACSARLIELMQAPAGDMFWMFPVTCISYLGRDQLTPEAKAAVREAWRTYFPLRGDTENHWVMYYSTLYLMAQLWPDEPGTRWFNGKSSSEITAEARAWLLHWMDLTTTIGQGEYDCTHYIGEYSIPMLYLATWAKDPAMRLRGRMMLDWVMADFAVETLHGIYVGSHARTDDTTVLEKWNGLSSFFGWLMLGNCPPTASYGGWGIYFAVVAENYELPEVIYRIGTDRSGTYTHFERKRTRHRWRNSDVRNAPVYKTTYLTRDYALGSDQGGLLQPIQQHSWDLTWAVPDPRGVHNTIFSVQPFFGAEELMMYFTEMPDYMPAAVTSQGKPTYIAESKLLGGSPYEQIFQQDDALISLSDIPAGTKHEQVNGFFSKDLVRLEEDASGWIFAQGGVTYIAYRPLAPYEWRPLEKGGKRLYSPHRKNGTILQAAAGAEFRSWEEFKDAIRALPLTIDLTPTPRVAFTSLRGKAIECTYGTAPRVDGRTIDHAKEWKLFAGPYLNAEVGSRKLTLTHGRLRRVLDFKNLTISDAVLP
;
A
#
# COMPACT_ATOMS: atom_id res chain seq x y z
N MET A 1 -44.04 56.60 -45.67
CA MET A 1 -43.46 56.31 -44.36
C MET A 1 -43.00 54.89 -44.36
N LYS A 2 -41.71 54.65 -44.61
CA LYS A 2 -41.16 53.30 -44.78
C LYS A 2 -40.50 52.90 -43.44
N LEU A 3 -40.99 51.79 -42.84
CA LEU A 3 -40.37 51.14 -41.64
C LEU A 3 -39.31 50.19 -42.11
N HIS A 4 -38.08 50.31 -41.59
CA HIS A 4 -37.00 49.35 -41.73
C HIS A 4 -37.08 48.33 -40.59
N PRO A 5 -36.84 47.01 -40.86
CA PRO A 5 -36.67 46.03 -39.83
C PRO A 5 -35.23 45.98 -39.34
N PHE A 6 -35.05 46.06 -38.02
CA PHE A 6 -33.75 45.78 -37.35
C PHE A 6 -33.59 44.26 -37.23
N SER A 7 -32.53 43.71 -37.88
CA SER A 7 -32.11 42.32 -37.66
C SER A 7 -31.15 42.28 -36.49
N ILE A 8 -31.56 41.66 -35.39
CA ILE A 8 -30.67 41.30 -34.27
C ILE A 8 -30.06 39.94 -34.60
N GLY A 9 -28.79 39.95 -34.98
CA GLY A 9 -27.99 38.73 -35.12
C GLY A 9 -27.60 38.18 -33.75
N LEU A 10 -28.22 37.06 -33.37
CA LEU A 10 -27.85 36.29 -32.18
C LEU A 10 -26.67 35.38 -32.53
N THR A 11 -25.45 35.78 -32.16
CA THR A 11 -24.26 34.91 -32.27
C THR A 11 -24.28 33.89 -31.16
N LEU A 12 -24.68 32.67 -31.48
CA LEU A 12 -24.63 31.53 -30.56
C LEU A 12 -23.14 31.11 -30.47
N ALA A 13 -22.45 31.49 -29.38
CA ALA A 13 -21.16 30.94 -29.04
C ALA A 13 -21.34 29.50 -28.56
N LEU A 14 -21.07 28.53 -29.42
CA LEU A 14 -20.96 27.13 -29.01
C LEU A 14 -19.74 26.99 -28.08
N LEU A 15 -19.98 26.93 -26.78
CA LEU A 15 -19.04 26.41 -25.80
C LEU A 15 -18.86 24.92 -26.09
N VAL A 16 -17.84 24.59 -26.88
CA VAL A 16 -17.34 23.22 -26.97
C VAL A 16 -16.75 22.91 -25.61
N ALA A 17 -17.48 22.22 -24.77
CA ALA A 17 -16.93 21.61 -23.56
C ALA A 17 -15.78 20.69 -24.04
N ALA A 18 -14.55 21.02 -23.65
CA ALA A 18 -13.41 20.15 -23.91
C ALA A 18 -13.70 18.80 -23.25
N VAL A 19 -13.92 17.78 -24.07
CA VAL A 19 -13.94 16.39 -23.60
C VAL A 19 -12.58 16.18 -22.94
N PRO A 20 -12.51 15.78 -21.67
CA PRO A 20 -11.24 15.50 -21.04
C PRO A 20 -10.52 14.45 -21.90
N ALA A 21 -9.29 14.75 -22.29
CA ALA A 21 -8.47 13.82 -23.06
C ALA A 21 -8.43 12.48 -22.30
N GLN A 22 -8.64 11.37 -23.02
CA GLN A 22 -8.51 10.05 -22.40
C GLN A 22 -7.10 9.91 -21.82
N PRO A 23 -6.95 9.31 -20.63
CA PRO A 23 -5.65 9.10 -20.02
C PRO A 23 -4.69 8.42 -21.01
N SER A 24 -3.51 8.98 -21.21
CA SER A 24 -2.49 8.37 -22.07
C SER A 24 -1.71 7.35 -21.24
N PHE A 25 -1.82 6.08 -21.57
CA PHE A 25 -1.01 5.00 -20.97
C PHE A 25 0.24 4.68 -21.83
N THR A 26 0.48 5.43 -22.88
CA THR A 26 1.62 5.26 -23.78
C THR A 26 2.63 6.40 -23.61
N GLY A 27 3.91 6.12 -23.85
CA GLY A 27 4.98 7.10 -23.76
C GLY A 27 5.61 7.21 -22.37
N PRO A 28 6.70 7.97 -22.27
CA PRO A 28 7.45 8.15 -21.04
C PRO A 28 6.70 9.07 -20.06
N VAL A 29 6.89 8.84 -18.77
CA VAL A 29 6.44 9.78 -17.75
C VAL A 29 7.22 11.08 -17.88
N PRO A 30 6.55 12.26 -17.90
CA PRO A 30 7.24 13.53 -17.90
C PRO A 30 8.22 13.65 -16.74
N ALA A 31 9.40 14.21 -17.00
CA ALA A 31 10.35 14.51 -15.94
C ALA A 31 9.71 15.50 -14.96
N ARG A 32 9.69 15.15 -13.68
CA ARG A 32 9.18 16.03 -12.63
C ARG A 32 10.33 16.77 -11.97
N THR A 33 10.12 18.05 -11.73
CA THR A 33 11.10 18.86 -11.02
C THR A 33 11.00 18.60 -9.53
N VAL A 34 12.09 18.14 -8.94
CA VAL A 34 12.23 18.09 -7.48
C VAL A 34 12.24 19.52 -6.94
N ILE A 35 11.37 19.83 -5.98
CA ILE A 35 11.34 21.15 -5.38
C ILE A 35 12.48 21.25 -4.36
N GLU A 36 13.52 21.99 -4.72
CA GLU A 36 14.75 22.15 -3.91
C GLU A 36 14.51 22.98 -2.66
N ASP A 37 13.78 24.09 -2.78
CA ASP A 37 13.50 25.01 -1.70
C ASP A 37 12.52 24.43 -0.67
N ALA A 38 12.90 24.45 0.60
CA ALA A 38 12.11 23.87 1.68
C ALA A 38 10.77 24.61 1.89
N ALA A 39 10.77 25.94 1.78
CA ALA A 39 9.55 26.73 1.95
C ALA A 39 8.58 26.47 0.80
N ALA A 40 9.07 26.35 -0.43
CA ALA A 40 8.26 26.01 -1.60
C ALA A 40 7.69 24.57 -1.48
N ARG A 41 8.47 23.60 -0.99
CA ARG A 41 7.98 22.24 -0.70
C ARG A 41 6.84 22.27 0.32
N ARG A 42 7.06 23.00 1.42
CA ARG A 42 6.04 23.15 2.47
C ARG A 42 4.77 23.81 1.93
N ALA A 43 4.90 24.88 1.14
CA ALA A 43 3.77 25.57 0.54
C ALA A 43 2.99 24.66 -0.43
N ALA A 44 3.68 23.91 -1.28
CA ALA A 44 3.05 22.96 -2.20
C ALA A 44 2.33 21.82 -1.48
N TYR A 45 2.89 21.31 -0.39
CA TYR A 45 2.25 20.31 0.47
C TYR A 45 0.98 20.85 1.12
N LEU A 46 1.04 22.04 1.72
CA LEU A 46 -0.13 22.67 2.35
C LEU A 46 -1.22 23.01 1.33
N ALA A 47 -0.85 23.44 0.11
CA ALA A 47 -1.82 23.69 -0.95
C ALA A 47 -2.60 22.41 -1.32
N ARG A 48 -1.92 21.27 -1.47
CA ARG A 48 -2.58 19.97 -1.71
C ARG A 48 -3.45 19.54 -0.52
N ARG A 49 -2.97 19.72 0.70
CA ARG A 49 -3.78 19.50 1.92
C ARG A 49 -5.05 20.33 1.89
N ASP A 50 -4.95 21.62 1.60
CA ASP A 50 -6.09 22.53 1.59
C ASP A 50 -7.07 22.21 0.46
N GLU A 51 -6.58 21.75 -0.69
CA GLU A 51 -7.41 21.24 -1.79
C GLU A 51 -8.28 20.07 -1.32
N ALA A 52 -7.68 19.03 -0.72
CA ALA A 52 -8.41 17.87 -0.23
C ALA A 52 -9.44 18.22 0.87
N VAL A 53 -9.04 19.05 1.84
CA VAL A 53 -9.90 19.45 2.97
C VAL A 53 -11.06 20.32 2.47
N THR A 54 -10.79 21.26 1.55
CA THR A 54 -11.83 22.11 0.96
C THR A 54 -12.84 21.30 0.16
N TRP A 55 -12.35 20.39 -0.68
CA TRP A 55 -13.21 19.49 -1.44
C TRP A 55 -14.14 18.69 -0.51
N ARG A 56 -13.58 18.09 0.55
CA ARG A 56 -14.37 17.28 1.49
C ARG A 56 -15.39 18.10 2.26
N ALA A 57 -15.01 19.25 2.75
CA ALA A 57 -15.94 20.17 3.43
C ALA A 57 -17.10 20.60 2.53
N GLY A 58 -16.83 20.77 1.22
CA GLY A 58 -17.82 21.15 0.21
C GLY A 58 -18.82 20.06 -0.17
N LEU A 59 -18.60 18.79 0.21
CA LEU A 59 -19.56 17.72 -0.03
C LEU A 59 -20.80 17.78 0.86
N ALA A 60 -20.71 18.45 2.01
CA ALA A 60 -21.84 18.66 2.91
C ALA A 60 -22.78 19.72 2.34
N LYS A 61 -24.04 19.35 2.13
CA LYS A 61 -25.10 20.21 1.61
C LYS A 61 -25.91 20.81 2.76
N ALA A 62 -26.06 22.12 2.76
CA ALA A 62 -26.83 22.82 3.81
C ALA A 62 -28.28 22.36 3.90
N GLU A 63 -28.89 22.03 2.75
CA GLU A 63 -30.27 21.55 2.62
C GLU A 63 -30.45 20.06 2.99
N ASP A 64 -29.37 19.28 3.09
CA ASP A 64 -29.42 17.86 3.47
C ASP A 64 -28.38 17.55 4.56
N PRO A 65 -28.76 17.66 5.84
CA PRO A 65 -27.86 17.37 6.96
C PRO A 65 -27.26 15.96 6.94
N LYS A 66 -27.87 14.98 6.25
CA LYS A 66 -27.35 13.62 6.14
C LYS A 66 -26.05 13.54 5.34
N THR A 67 -25.78 14.52 4.48
CA THR A 67 -24.51 14.63 3.75
C THR A 67 -23.33 15.04 4.65
N LEU A 68 -23.61 15.49 5.88
CA LEU A 68 -22.60 15.83 6.87
C LEU A 68 -22.24 14.59 7.71
N GLY A 69 -21.40 13.74 7.16
CA GLY A 69 -20.83 12.58 7.86
C GLY A 69 -19.60 12.95 8.70
N LEU A 70 -18.98 11.94 9.34
CA LEU A 70 -17.83 12.18 10.22
C LEU A 70 -16.63 12.83 9.48
N ALA A 71 -16.40 12.47 8.22
CA ALA A 71 -15.30 13.03 7.43
C ALA A 71 -15.55 14.49 7.05
N GLU A 72 -16.79 14.84 6.68
CA GLU A 72 -17.21 16.21 6.40
C GLU A 72 -17.16 17.08 7.67
N ILE A 73 -17.58 16.53 8.81
CA ILE A 73 -17.45 17.21 10.12
C ILE A 73 -15.98 17.49 10.41
N ALA A 74 -15.09 16.51 10.27
CA ALA A 74 -13.66 16.70 10.50
C ALA A 74 -13.08 17.79 9.58
N ALA A 75 -13.44 17.79 8.29
CA ALA A 75 -12.99 18.78 7.33
C ALA A 75 -13.49 20.20 7.66
N LYS A 76 -14.77 20.35 8.02
CA LYS A 76 -15.35 21.66 8.41
C LYS A 76 -14.72 22.18 9.70
N LEU A 77 -14.53 21.34 10.72
CA LEU A 77 -13.88 21.75 11.96
C LEU A 77 -12.42 22.16 11.74
N ALA A 78 -11.69 21.45 10.86
CA ALA A 78 -10.32 21.85 10.49
C ALA A 78 -10.27 23.22 9.80
N ARG A 79 -11.32 23.61 9.10
CA ARG A 79 -11.48 24.93 8.46
C ARG A 79 -12.13 25.96 9.38
N ARG A 80 -12.56 25.56 10.57
CA ARG A 80 -13.34 26.38 11.52
C ARG A 80 -14.68 26.89 10.94
N GLU A 81 -15.34 26.04 10.17
CA GLU A 81 -16.61 26.32 9.48
C GLU A 81 -17.76 25.53 10.12
N ASP A 82 -18.94 26.11 10.14
CA ASP A 82 -20.22 25.45 10.47
C ASP A 82 -20.25 24.66 11.80
N ALA A 83 -19.53 25.11 12.82
CA ALA A 83 -19.39 24.39 14.10
C ALA A 83 -20.73 24.02 14.75
N ALA A 84 -21.77 24.86 14.60
CA ALA A 84 -23.11 24.59 15.13
C ALA A 84 -23.79 23.43 14.40
N ALA A 85 -23.74 23.40 13.06
CA ALA A 85 -24.28 22.32 12.25
C ALA A 85 -23.50 21.00 12.50
N CYS A 86 -22.18 21.09 12.58
CA CYS A 86 -21.32 19.96 12.95
C CYS A 86 -21.69 19.37 14.31
N SER A 87 -21.93 20.23 15.31
CA SER A 87 -22.35 19.80 16.65
C SER A 87 -23.72 19.13 16.64
N ALA A 88 -24.71 19.70 15.97
CA ALA A 88 -26.05 19.13 15.87
C ALA A 88 -26.00 17.74 15.21
N ARG A 89 -25.30 17.63 14.09
CA ARG A 89 -25.18 16.36 13.38
C ARG A 89 -24.38 15.30 14.15
N LEU A 90 -23.34 15.71 14.86
CA LEU A 90 -22.55 14.80 15.70
C LEU A 90 -23.41 14.20 16.82
N ILE A 91 -24.30 14.98 17.44
CA ILE A 91 -25.27 14.49 18.44
C ILE A 91 -26.11 13.35 17.83
N GLU A 92 -26.64 13.53 16.63
CA GLU A 92 -27.45 12.50 15.95
C GLU A 92 -26.62 11.23 15.67
N LEU A 93 -25.40 11.39 15.14
CA LEU A 93 -24.52 10.26 14.83
C LEU A 93 -24.11 9.48 16.07
N MET A 94 -23.99 10.14 17.22
CA MET A 94 -23.64 9.51 18.49
C MET A 94 -24.80 8.74 19.13
N GLN A 95 -26.03 8.85 18.63
CA GLN A 95 -27.18 8.04 19.09
C GLN A 95 -27.10 6.58 18.63
N ALA A 96 -26.44 6.31 17.49
CA ALA A 96 -26.29 4.98 16.93
C ALA A 96 -24.87 4.78 16.35
N PRO A 97 -23.82 4.78 17.22
CA PRO A 97 -22.47 4.58 16.77
C PRO A 97 -22.30 3.17 16.17
N ALA A 98 -21.58 3.07 15.07
CA ALA A 98 -21.30 1.82 14.37
C ALA A 98 -19.97 1.88 13.64
N GLY A 99 -19.32 0.73 13.43
CA GLY A 99 -18.07 0.63 12.65
C GLY A 99 -16.84 0.30 13.47
N ASP A 100 -17.01 -0.07 14.75
CA ASP A 100 -15.92 -0.53 15.62
C ASP A 100 -14.74 0.46 15.67
N MET A 101 -13.50 0.04 15.45
CA MET A 101 -12.35 0.95 15.44
C MET A 101 -12.44 2.01 14.32
N PHE A 102 -13.17 1.75 13.24
CA PHE A 102 -13.42 2.73 12.18
C PHE A 102 -14.39 3.85 12.59
N TRP A 103 -15.13 3.67 13.68
CA TRP A 103 -15.87 4.74 14.35
C TRP A 103 -15.00 5.50 15.36
N MET A 104 -14.21 4.76 16.16
CA MET A 104 -13.38 5.36 17.21
C MET A 104 -12.41 6.40 16.67
N PHE A 105 -11.77 6.07 15.58
CA PHE A 105 -10.74 6.84 14.92
C PHE A 105 -11.22 8.21 14.38
N PRO A 106 -12.29 8.32 13.57
CA PRO A 106 -12.88 9.59 13.18
C PRO A 106 -13.36 10.43 14.35
N VAL A 107 -14.02 9.80 15.32
CA VAL A 107 -14.58 10.51 16.48
C VAL A 107 -13.46 11.08 17.37
N THR A 108 -12.33 10.38 17.48
CA THR A 108 -11.14 10.92 18.15
C THR A 108 -10.61 12.16 17.42
N CYS A 109 -10.51 12.13 16.09
CA CYS A 109 -10.10 13.28 15.28
C CYS A 109 -11.02 14.49 15.53
N ILE A 110 -12.33 14.27 15.41
CA ILE A 110 -13.35 15.31 15.64
C ILE A 110 -13.27 15.87 17.06
N SER A 111 -13.05 15.02 18.05
CA SER A 111 -12.94 15.43 19.46
C SER A 111 -11.76 16.37 19.71
N TYR A 112 -10.64 16.15 19.04
CA TYR A 112 -9.46 17.00 19.15
C TYR A 112 -9.60 18.29 18.33
N LEU A 113 -10.04 18.21 17.08
CA LEU A 113 -10.25 19.38 16.21
C LEU A 113 -11.35 20.29 16.75
N GLY A 114 -12.43 19.68 17.25
CA GLY A 114 -13.60 20.40 17.76
C GLY A 114 -13.51 20.82 19.24
N ARG A 115 -12.36 20.70 19.88
CA ARG A 115 -12.21 20.93 21.32
C ARG A 115 -12.74 22.28 21.79
N ASP A 116 -12.51 23.32 21.00
CA ASP A 116 -12.96 24.71 21.26
C ASP A 116 -14.16 25.14 20.40
N GLN A 117 -14.66 24.27 19.52
CA GLN A 117 -15.70 24.59 18.55
C GLN A 117 -17.01 23.85 18.79
N LEU A 118 -16.96 22.61 19.26
CA LEU A 118 -18.15 21.80 19.54
C LEU A 118 -18.90 22.30 20.77
N THR A 119 -20.24 22.22 20.72
CA THR A 119 -21.09 22.58 21.84
C THR A 119 -20.90 21.61 23.02
N PRO A 120 -21.25 22.01 24.27
CA PRO A 120 -21.21 21.10 25.42
C PRO A 120 -22.05 19.84 25.22
N GLU A 121 -23.23 19.96 24.56
CA GLU A 121 -24.15 18.85 24.27
C GLU A 121 -23.52 17.86 23.30
N ALA A 122 -22.82 18.31 22.24
CA ALA A 122 -22.11 17.44 21.31
C ALA A 122 -20.97 16.69 21.99
N LYS A 123 -20.20 17.36 22.84
CA LYS A 123 -19.15 16.73 23.66
C LYS A 123 -19.74 15.70 24.63
N ALA A 124 -20.88 15.98 25.22
CA ALA A 124 -21.59 15.05 26.11
C ALA A 124 -22.10 13.82 25.33
N ALA A 125 -22.62 14.01 24.11
CA ALA A 125 -23.06 12.92 23.25
C ALA A 125 -21.87 12.00 22.86
N VAL A 126 -20.72 12.56 22.49
CA VAL A 126 -19.49 11.80 22.24
C VAL A 126 -19.10 11.02 23.50
N ARG A 127 -19.11 11.68 24.66
CA ARG A 127 -18.75 11.03 25.93
C ARG A 127 -19.67 9.85 26.26
N GLU A 128 -20.97 10.02 26.00
CA GLU A 128 -21.97 8.97 26.23
C GLU A 128 -21.79 7.80 25.25
N ALA A 129 -21.50 8.08 23.98
CA ALA A 129 -21.21 7.05 23.00
C ALA A 129 -19.98 6.18 23.42
N TRP A 130 -18.92 6.80 23.93
CA TRP A 130 -17.75 6.08 24.47
C TRP A 130 -18.05 5.25 25.73
N ARG A 131 -19.14 5.53 26.41
CA ARG A 131 -19.61 4.74 27.57
C ARG A 131 -20.47 3.56 27.15
N THR A 132 -21.33 3.73 26.14
CA THR A 132 -22.42 2.79 25.81
C THR A 132 -22.13 1.90 24.61
N TYR A 133 -21.39 2.39 23.63
CA TYR A 133 -21.04 1.59 22.44
C TYR A 133 -19.78 0.75 22.71
N PHE A 134 -19.89 -0.55 22.46
CA PHE A 134 -18.77 -1.48 22.60
C PHE A 134 -18.15 -1.78 21.23
N PRO A 135 -17.11 -1.04 20.82
CA PRO A 135 -16.44 -1.29 19.55
C PRO A 135 -15.59 -2.56 19.65
N LEU A 136 -15.70 -3.43 18.67
CA LEU A 136 -14.81 -4.56 18.54
C LEU A 136 -13.41 -4.07 18.15
N ARG A 137 -12.39 -4.61 18.80
CA ARG A 137 -11.00 -4.29 18.49
C ARG A 137 -10.60 -4.78 17.09
N GLY A 138 -11.30 -5.79 16.58
CA GLY A 138 -10.88 -6.51 15.40
C GLY A 138 -9.67 -7.40 15.66
N ASP A 139 -9.13 -8.00 14.61
CA ASP A 139 -8.10 -9.02 14.73
C ASP A 139 -6.92 -8.84 13.78
N THR A 140 -6.69 -7.63 13.26
CA THR A 140 -5.59 -7.32 12.35
C THR A 140 -4.65 -6.28 12.96
N GLU A 141 -3.42 -6.21 12.49
CA GLU A 141 -2.40 -5.28 13.00
C GLU A 141 -2.86 -3.82 12.86
N ASN A 142 -3.41 -3.45 11.69
CA ASN A 142 -3.95 -2.12 11.44
C ASN A 142 -5.12 -1.78 12.40
N HIS A 143 -6.04 -2.72 12.63
CA HIS A 143 -7.15 -2.52 13.58
C HIS A 143 -6.64 -2.21 14.98
N TRP A 144 -5.60 -2.89 15.42
CA TRP A 144 -5.06 -2.69 16.75
C TRP A 144 -4.32 -1.37 16.89
N VAL A 145 -3.60 -0.94 15.86
CA VAL A 145 -2.95 0.38 15.87
C VAL A 145 -4.00 1.49 15.98
N MET A 146 -5.08 1.41 15.20
CA MET A 146 -6.19 2.38 15.29
C MET A 146 -6.88 2.33 16.66
N TYR A 147 -7.22 1.14 17.14
CA TYR A 147 -7.93 0.94 18.41
C TYR A 147 -7.14 1.49 19.60
N TYR A 148 -5.88 1.10 19.75
CA TYR A 148 -5.09 1.51 20.92
C TYR A 148 -4.60 2.95 20.85
N SER A 149 -4.35 3.50 19.67
CA SER A 149 -4.01 4.93 19.54
C SER A 149 -5.19 5.82 19.91
N THR A 150 -6.39 5.44 19.51
CA THR A 150 -7.61 6.18 19.85
C THR A 150 -7.96 6.07 21.34
N LEU A 151 -7.87 4.87 21.93
CA LEU A 151 -8.04 4.70 23.38
C LEU A 151 -7.04 5.53 24.17
N TYR A 152 -5.78 5.52 23.80
CA TYR A 152 -4.73 6.32 24.45
C TYR A 152 -5.08 7.81 24.44
N LEU A 153 -5.47 8.34 23.29
CA LEU A 153 -5.79 9.75 23.12
C LEU A 153 -7.11 10.15 23.81
N MET A 154 -8.15 9.31 23.72
CA MET A 154 -9.42 9.62 24.37
C MET A 154 -9.34 9.52 25.89
N ALA A 155 -8.60 8.54 26.44
CA ALA A 155 -8.33 8.49 27.87
C ALA A 155 -7.58 9.73 28.37
N GLN A 156 -6.71 10.31 27.52
CA GLN A 156 -6.00 11.55 27.80
C GLN A 156 -6.93 12.79 27.80
N LEU A 157 -8.04 12.77 27.05
CA LEU A 157 -9.05 13.84 27.09
C LEU A 157 -9.86 13.79 28.39
N TRP A 158 -10.08 12.61 28.94
CA TRP A 158 -10.86 12.36 30.16
C TRP A 158 -10.01 11.59 31.19
N PRO A 159 -9.00 12.23 31.79
CA PRO A 159 -7.91 11.53 32.50
C PRO A 159 -8.37 10.83 33.79
N ASP A 160 -9.38 11.34 34.48
CA ASP A 160 -9.76 10.89 35.82
C ASP A 160 -11.11 10.12 35.83
N GLU A 161 -11.58 9.65 34.67
CA GLU A 161 -12.85 8.95 34.55
C GLU A 161 -12.77 7.51 35.08
N PRO A 162 -13.74 7.08 35.92
CA PRO A 162 -13.82 5.71 36.38
C PRO A 162 -14.30 4.74 35.29
N GLY A 163 -14.11 3.44 35.50
CA GLY A 163 -14.51 2.40 34.55
C GLY A 163 -15.99 2.41 34.16
N THR A 164 -16.87 2.87 35.04
CA THR A 164 -18.32 3.04 34.74
C THR A 164 -18.62 4.05 33.64
N ARG A 165 -17.64 4.85 33.29
CA ARG A 165 -17.73 5.84 32.20
C ARG A 165 -17.18 5.33 30.87
N TRP A 166 -16.65 4.13 30.80
CA TRP A 166 -16.07 3.53 29.62
C TRP A 166 -16.78 2.23 29.24
N PHE A 167 -16.89 1.96 27.94
CA PHE A 167 -17.57 0.76 27.42
C PHE A 167 -16.96 -0.56 27.88
N ASN A 168 -15.67 -0.57 28.23
CA ASN A 168 -14.92 -1.78 28.63
C ASN A 168 -14.77 -1.92 30.16
N GLY A 169 -15.37 -1.03 30.93
CA GLY A 169 -15.32 -1.07 32.40
C GLY A 169 -13.98 -0.68 33.03
N LYS A 170 -12.99 -0.27 32.24
CA LYS A 170 -11.66 0.16 32.70
C LYS A 170 -11.62 1.66 32.91
N SER A 171 -10.95 2.12 33.96
CA SER A 171 -10.69 3.54 34.21
C SER A 171 -9.76 4.15 33.12
N SER A 172 -9.75 5.46 33.00
CA SER A 172 -8.87 6.17 32.08
C SER A 172 -7.40 5.83 32.29
N SER A 173 -6.96 5.64 33.53
CA SER A 173 -5.58 5.24 33.85
C SER A 173 -5.26 3.82 33.37
N GLU A 174 -6.16 2.86 33.56
CA GLU A 174 -6.00 1.48 33.08
C GLU A 174 -6.00 1.42 31.55
N ILE A 175 -6.91 2.17 30.88
CA ILE A 175 -6.95 2.28 29.42
C ILE A 175 -5.63 2.89 28.89
N THR A 176 -5.15 3.95 29.52
CA THR A 176 -3.88 4.58 29.12
C THR A 176 -2.70 3.61 29.25
N ALA A 177 -2.64 2.87 30.36
CA ALA A 177 -1.57 1.90 30.60
C ALA A 177 -1.61 0.74 29.58
N GLU A 178 -2.78 0.17 29.31
CA GLU A 178 -2.98 -0.91 28.34
C GLU A 178 -2.63 -0.43 26.93
N ALA A 179 -3.22 0.68 26.50
CA ALA A 179 -2.98 1.23 25.15
C ALA A 179 -1.52 1.60 24.95
N ARG A 180 -0.87 2.20 25.95
CA ARG A 180 0.55 2.50 25.92
C ARG A 180 1.41 1.24 25.78
N ALA A 181 1.15 0.21 26.57
CA ALA A 181 1.89 -1.05 26.50
C ALA A 181 1.78 -1.70 25.11
N TRP A 182 0.58 -1.69 24.55
CA TRP A 182 0.29 -2.21 23.21
C TRP A 182 1.03 -1.45 22.10
N LEU A 183 0.93 -0.13 22.11
CA LEU A 183 1.59 0.73 21.11
C LEU A 183 3.11 0.58 21.18
N LEU A 184 3.68 0.56 22.37
CA LEU A 184 5.13 0.38 22.54
C LEU A 184 5.58 -1.00 22.04
N HIS A 185 4.83 -2.06 22.36
CA HIS A 185 5.16 -3.40 21.87
C HIS A 185 5.10 -3.49 20.35
N TRP A 186 4.05 -2.93 19.71
CA TRP A 186 3.96 -2.90 18.25
C TRP A 186 5.10 -2.11 17.60
N MET A 187 5.44 -0.93 18.15
CA MET A 187 6.56 -0.12 17.66
C MET A 187 7.88 -0.85 17.79
N ASP A 188 8.10 -1.50 18.93
CA ASP A 188 9.30 -2.27 19.19
C ASP A 188 9.42 -3.48 18.25
N LEU A 189 8.35 -4.23 18.05
CA LEU A 189 8.31 -5.38 17.15
C LEU A 189 8.58 -4.95 15.70
N THR A 190 7.89 -3.92 15.21
CA THR A 190 8.05 -3.38 13.85
C THR A 190 9.48 -2.92 13.59
N THR A 191 10.10 -2.23 14.54
CA THR A 191 11.47 -1.70 14.39
C THR A 191 12.56 -2.74 14.66
N THR A 192 12.20 -3.92 15.14
CA THR A 192 13.12 -5.04 15.45
C THR A 192 13.13 -6.09 14.34
N ILE A 193 11.97 -6.57 13.90
CA ILE A 193 11.83 -7.68 12.94
C ILE A 193 10.93 -7.37 11.74
N GLY A 194 10.44 -6.14 11.60
CA GLY A 194 9.64 -5.67 10.48
C GLY A 194 8.14 -5.59 10.77
N GLN A 195 7.43 -4.92 9.88
CA GLN A 195 5.98 -4.77 9.92
C GLN A 195 5.30 -6.08 9.48
N GLY A 196 4.14 -6.39 10.07
CA GLY A 196 3.36 -7.58 9.71
C GLY A 196 2.46 -7.38 8.51
N GLU A 197 1.58 -6.39 8.53
CA GLU A 197 0.76 -6.03 7.37
C GLU A 197 1.52 -5.00 6.52
N TYR A 198 2.65 -5.45 5.94
CA TYR A 198 3.59 -4.59 5.21
C TYR A 198 3.00 -4.10 3.87
N ASP A 199 3.36 -2.91 3.50
CA ASP A 199 3.22 -2.30 2.19
C ASP A 199 1.80 -2.38 1.60
N CYS A 200 0.82 -2.34 2.47
CA CYS A 200 -0.58 -2.42 2.07
C CYS A 200 -1.05 -1.10 1.45
N THR A 201 -1.59 -1.17 0.25
CA THR A 201 -2.05 -0.02 -0.54
C THR A 201 -3.15 0.80 0.14
N HIS A 202 -3.94 0.20 1.03
CA HIS A 202 -4.95 0.90 1.84
C HIS A 202 -4.46 1.17 3.27
N TYR A 203 -3.81 0.19 3.91
CA TYR A 203 -3.51 0.29 5.35
C TYR A 203 -2.34 1.21 5.69
N ILE A 204 -1.62 1.74 4.70
CA ILE A 204 -0.68 2.84 4.93
C ILE A 204 -1.36 4.01 5.65
N GLY A 205 -2.65 4.28 5.37
CA GLY A 205 -3.45 5.27 6.08
C GLY A 205 -3.69 4.88 7.53
N GLU A 206 -4.07 3.63 7.78
CA GLU A 206 -4.39 3.10 9.10
C GLU A 206 -3.16 3.03 10.04
N TYR A 207 -1.95 3.13 9.51
CA TYR A 207 -0.72 3.32 10.28
C TYR A 207 -0.33 4.80 10.39
N SER A 208 -0.35 5.52 9.27
CA SER A 208 0.14 6.90 9.20
C SER A 208 -0.71 7.87 9.99
N ILE A 209 -2.04 7.73 9.92
CA ILE A 209 -2.98 8.65 10.59
C ILE A 209 -2.92 8.49 12.10
N PRO A 210 -2.97 7.28 12.71
CA PRO A 210 -2.76 7.12 14.14
C PRO A 210 -1.42 7.67 14.63
N MET A 211 -0.35 7.48 13.86
CA MET A 211 0.96 8.00 14.23
C MET A 211 1.02 9.52 14.15
N LEU A 212 0.35 10.13 13.16
CA LEU A 212 0.18 11.58 13.09
C LEU A 212 -0.60 12.12 14.29
N TYR A 213 -1.66 11.42 14.71
CA TYR A 213 -2.45 11.83 15.88
C TYR A 213 -1.61 11.76 17.17
N LEU A 214 -0.86 10.68 17.37
CA LEU A 214 0.06 10.58 18.51
C LEU A 214 1.13 11.67 18.47
N ALA A 215 1.74 11.90 17.30
CA ALA A 215 2.75 12.93 17.09
C ALA A 215 2.23 14.35 17.36
N THR A 216 0.92 14.58 17.15
CA THR A 216 0.29 15.90 17.32
C THR A 216 -0.28 16.08 18.72
N TRP A 217 -1.00 15.07 19.23
CA TRP A 217 -1.90 15.24 20.38
C TRP A 217 -1.47 14.50 21.65
N ALA A 218 -0.52 13.58 21.59
CA ALA A 218 -0.07 12.92 22.81
C ALA A 218 0.55 13.91 23.80
N LYS A 219 0.10 13.90 25.07
CA LYS A 219 0.64 14.76 26.13
C LYS A 219 2.03 14.28 26.57
N ASP A 220 2.26 12.94 26.63
CA ASP A 220 3.56 12.36 26.91
C ASP A 220 4.54 12.70 25.76
N PRO A 221 5.63 13.48 26.02
CA PRO A 221 6.59 13.84 25.00
C PRO A 221 7.28 12.63 24.35
N ALA A 222 7.48 11.55 25.12
CA ALA A 222 8.09 10.33 24.60
C ALA A 222 7.15 9.60 23.62
N MET A 223 5.86 9.54 23.92
CA MET A 223 4.87 8.96 23.00
C MET A 223 4.71 9.83 21.75
N ARG A 224 4.70 11.15 21.89
CA ARG A 224 4.66 12.10 20.78
C ARG A 224 5.86 11.92 19.84
N LEU A 225 7.05 11.82 20.39
CA LEU A 225 8.26 11.57 19.61
C LEU A 225 8.23 10.20 18.91
N ARG A 226 7.76 9.15 19.59
CA ARG A 226 7.58 7.82 18.98
C ARG A 226 6.57 7.85 17.83
N GLY A 227 5.45 8.53 18.00
CA GLY A 227 4.49 8.75 16.92
C GLY A 227 5.12 9.40 15.70
N ARG A 228 5.92 10.45 15.91
CA ARG A 228 6.67 11.13 14.85
C ARG A 228 7.67 10.20 14.16
N MET A 229 8.46 9.45 14.93
CA MET A 229 9.46 8.53 14.39
C MET A 229 8.83 7.39 13.61
N MET A 230 7.70 6.83 14.09
CA MET A 230 6.96 5.79 13.37
C MET A 230 6.32 6.33 12.09
N LEU A 231 5.83 7.57 12.10
CA LEU A 231 5.32 8.20 10.88
C LEU A 231 6.44 8.38 9.85
N ASP A 232 7.60 8.87 10.27
CA ASP A 232 8.77 8.97 9.39
C ASP A 232 9.22 7.59 8.87
N TRP A 233 9.13 6.52 9.69
CA TRP A 233 9.42 5.15 9.29
C TRP A 233 8.48 4.66 8.18
N VAL A 234 7.16 4.79 8.37
CA VAL A 234 6.16 4.37 7.38
C VAL A 234 6.29 5.17 6.09
N MET A 235 6.54 6.49 6.19
CA MET A 235 6.75 7.33 5.00
C MET A 235 8.05 7.03 4.28
N ALA A 236 9.10 6.63 4.96
CA ALA A 236 10.37 6.23 4.36
C ALA A 236 10.25 4.89 3.62
N ASP A 237 9.58 3.92 4.23
CA ASP A 237 9.24 2.62 3.65
C ASP A 237 8.43 2.81 2.34
N PHE A 238 7.36 3.59 2.41
CA PHE A 238 6.59 3.98 1.24
C PHE A 238 7.42 4.70 0.16
N ALA A 239 8.26 5.65 0.55
CA ALA A 239 9.01 6.48 -0.39
C ALA A 239 10.01 5.67 -1.24
N VAL A 240 10.64 4.64 -0.67
CA VAL A 240 11.63 3.81 -1.37
C VAL A 240 10.98 2.82 -2.35
N GLU A 241 9.71 2.53 -2.19
CA GLU A 241 8.94 1.59 -3.02
C GLU A 241 7.84 2.27 -3.85
N THR A 242 7.97 3.56 -4.16
CA THR A 242 7.02 4.23 -5.06
C THR A 242 7.58 4.46 -6.44
N LEU A 243 6.83 4.09 -7.47
CA LEU A 243 7.06 4.48 -8.85
C LEU A 243 6.16 5.68 -9.19
N HIS A 244 6.76 6.89 -9.18
CA HIS A 244 6.04 8.16 -9.42
C HIS A 244 4.81 8.36 -8.51
N GLY A 245 4.93 8.00 -7.22
CA GLY A 245 3.88 8.16 -6.22
C GLY A 245 2.90 6.99 -6.12
N ILE A 246 3.10 5.94 -6.91
CA ILE A 246 2.31 4.71 -6.87
C ILE A 246 3.10 3.63 -6.15
N TYR A 247 2.50 2.98 -5.17
CA TYR A 247 3.11 1.86 -4.45
C TYR A 247 3.25 0.65 -5.37
N VAL A 248 4.42 0.02 -5.38
CA VAL A 248 4.76 -1.05 -6.31
C VAL A 248 5.25 -2.30 -5.58
N GLY A 249 5.33 -3.42 -6.30
CA GLY A 249 5.86 -4.67 -5.81
C GLY A 249 4.86 -5.48 -4.99
N SER A 250 5.40 -6.32 -4.12
CA SER A 250 4.61 -7.21 -3.27
C SER A 250 3.96 -6.50 -2.09
N HIS A 251 2.80 -7.00 -1.69
CA HIS A 251 1.97 -6.44 -0.61
C HIS A 251 1.46 -7.56 0.29
N ALA A 252 1.51 -7.35 1.61
CA ALA A 252 0.95 -8.31 2.56
C ALA A 252 -0.57 -8.43 2.47
N ARG A 253 -1.24 -7.31 2.18
CA ARG A 253 -2.68 -7.22 2.02
C ARG A 253 -3.00 -6.18 0.95
N THR A 254 -3.86 -6.59 0.03
CA THR A 254 -4.37 -5.70 -1.03
C THR A 254 -5.77 -6.16 -1.43
N ASP A 255 -6.35 -5.55 -2.42
CA ASP A 255 -7.67 -5.90 -2.96
C ASP A 255 -7.64 -5.98 -4.48
N ASP A 256 -8.66 -6.64 -5.04
CA ASP A 256 -8.78 -6.92 -6.48
C ASP A 256 -8.72 -5.67 -7.37
N THR A 257 -9.09 -4.52 -6.84
CA THR A 257 -9.10 -3.27 -7.61
C THR A 257 -7.71 -2.70 -7.68
N THR A 258 -7.06 -2.55 -6.53
CA THR A 258 -5.73 -1.91 -6.44
C THR A 258 -4.59 -2.78 -6.95
N VAL A 259 -4.78 -4.08 -7.11
CA VAL A 259 -3.79 -4.94 -7.77
C VAL A 259 -3.66 -4.61 -9.26
N LEU A 260 -4.77 -4.35 -9.93
CA LEU A 260 -4.76 -4.01 -11.36
C LEU A 260 -4.57 -2.51 -11.60
N GLU A 261 -5.32 -1.68 -10.87
CA GLU A 261 -5.30 -0.22 -10.96
C GLU A 261 -4.63 0.35 -9.71
N LYS A 262 -3.32 0.27 -9.66
CA LYS A 262 -2.54 0.62 -8.45
C LYS A 262 -2.72 2.07 -8.00
N TRP A 263 -2.98 3.00 -8.93
CA TRP A 263 -3.28 4.38 -8.60
C TRP A 263 -4.52 4.55 -7.71
N ASN A 264 -5.48 3.63 -7.76
CA ASN A 264 -6.72 3.72 -6.98
C ASN A 264 -6.56 3.41 -5.48
N GLY A 265 -5.36 3.04 -5.03
CA GLY A 265 -5.07 2.80 -3.62
C GLY A 265 -4.94 4.08 -2.79
N LEU A 266 -5.23 4.01 -1.49
CA LEU A 266 -4.98 5.12 -0.55
C LEU A 266 -3.50 5.54 -0.51
N SER A 267 -2.59 4.62 -0.81
CA SER A 267 -1.16 4.91 -0.94
C SER A 267 -0.87 6.01 -1.97
N SER A 268 -1.60 6.05 -3.07
CA SER A 268 -1.44 7.10 -4.09
C SER A 268 -1.93 8.48 -3.61
N PHE A 269 -2.86 8.53 -2.65
CA PHE A 269 -3.18 9.78 -1.96
C PHE A 269 -1.95 10.33 -1.22
N PHE A 270 -1.18 9.48 -0.54
CA PHE A 270 0.08 9.88 0.10
C PHE A 270 1.14 10.26 -0.94
N GLY A 271 1.23 9.53 -2.06
CA GLY A 271 2.09 9.89 -3.19
C GLY A 271 1.77 11.29 -3.76
N TRP A 272 0.49 11.61 -3.88
CA TRP A 272 0.05 12.96 -4.27
C TRP A 272 0.30 13.98 -3.15
N LEU A 273 -0.21 13.74 -1.95
CA LEU A 273 -0.15 14.71 -0.85
C LEU A 273 1.29 15.03 -0.45
N MET A 274 2.11 14.01 -0.21
CA MET A 274 3.47 14.15 0.32
C MET A 274 4.48 14.51 -0.76
N LEU A 275 4.41 13.84 -1.91
CA LEU A 275 5.44 13.90 -2.95
C LEU A 275 5.03 14.77 -4.14
N GLY A 276 3.73 14.93 -4.41
CA GLY A 276 3.22 15.60 -5.60
C GLY A 276 3.50 14.83 -6.90
N ASN A 277 3.69 13.53 -6.82
CA ASN A 277 4.20 12.71 -7.92
C ASN A 277 3.12 12.08 -8.81
N CYS A 278 1.89 12.00 -8.37
CA CYS A 278 0.76 11.48 -9.13
C CYS A 278 -0.45 12.42 -8.99
N PRO A 279 -1.48 12.29 -9.82
CA PRO A 279 -2.74 12.99 -9.59
C PRO A 279 -3.42 12.49 -8.31
N PRO A 280 -4.27 13.32 -7.67
CA PRO A 280 -5.04 12.88 -6.51
C PRO A 280 -5.96 11.72 -6.87
N THR A 281 -6.08 10.75 -5.98
CA THR A 281 -7.04 9.64 -6.13
C THR A 281 -8.47 10.16 -6.11
N ALA A 282 -9.39 9.41 -6.70
CA ALA A 282 -10.82 9.70 -6.58
C ALA A 282 -11.19 9.86 -5.10
N SER A 283 -12.00 10.86 -4.78
CA SER A 283 -12.40 11.16 -3.39
C SER A 283 -11.23 11.41 -2.43
N TYR A 284 -10.05 11.78 -2.96
CA TYR A 284 -8.84 12.00 -2.15
C TYR A 284 -8.56 10.85 -1.18
N GLY A 285 -8.71 9.61 -1.65
CA GLY A 285 -8.43 8.39 -0.91
C GLY A 285 -9.40 8.06 0.24
N GLY A 286 -10.54 8.73 0.32
CA GLY A 286 -11.55 8.47 1.37
C GLY A 286 -11.01 8.71 2.79
N TRP A 287 -10.34 7.72 3.40
CA TRP A 287 -9.71 7.83 4.72
C TRP A 287 -8.58 8.86 4.79
N GLY A 288 -7.93 9.17 3.67
CA GLY A 288 -6.86 10.17 3.59
C GLY A 288 -7.25 11.54 4.14
N ILE A 289 -8.54 11.86 4.17
CA ILE A 289 -9.03 13.12 4.76
C ILE A 289 -8.65 13.28 6.23
N TYR A 290 -8.66 12.17 7.00
CA TYR A 290 -8.32 12.22 8.43
C TYR A 290 -6.81 12.45 8.66
N PHE A 291 -5.98 12.18 7.68
CA PHE A 291 -4.60 12.66 7.66
C PHE A 291 -4.56 14.16 7.27
N ALA A 292 -5.22 14.53 6.18
CA ALA A 292 -5.18 15.89 5.63
C ALA A 292 -5.62 16.95 6.64
N VAL A 293 -6.69 16.72 7.41
CA VAL A 293 -7.19 17.69 8.41
C VAL A 293 -6.21 17.97 9.56
N VAL A 294 -5.20 17.12 9.77
CA VAL A 294 -4.18 17.25 10.82
C VAL A 294 -2.77 17.47 10.22
N ALA A 295 -2.65 17.37 8.90
CA ALA A 295 -1.38 17.34 8.18
C ALA A 295 -0.50 18.57 8.36
N GLU A 296 -1.07 19.74 8.73
CA GLU A 296 -0.29 20.95 9.03
C GLU A 296 0.73 20.75 10.15
N ASN A 297 0.50 19.77 11.04
CA ASN A 297 1.37 19.43 12.16
C ASN A 297 2.51 18.47 11.77
N TYR A 298 2.56 18.05 10.50
CA TYR A 298 3.61 17.18 9.98
C TYR A 298 4.35 17.86 8.83
N GLU A 299 5.64 17.71 8.82
CA GLU A 299 6.48 18.06 7.70
C GLU A 299 7.30 16.83 7.31
N LEU A 300 7.14 16.40 6.06
CA LEU A 300 7.91 15.28 5.53
C LEU A 300 9.39 15.64 5.51
N PRO A 301 10.27 14.85 6.16
CA PRO A 301 11.70 15.08 6.12
C PRO A 301 12.23 15.16 4.67
N GLU A 302 13.15 16.11 4.42
CA GLU A 302 13.67 16.31 3.07
C GLU A 302 14.29 15.05 2.47
N VAL A 303 15.01 14.27 3.26
CA VAL A 303 15.60 13.00 2.80
C VAL A 303 14.54 12.04 2.31
N ILE A 304 13.38 11.93 2.97
CA ILE A 304 12.27 11.07 2.55
C ILE A 304 11.62 11.61 1.28
N TYR A 305 11.41 12.93 1.22
CA TYR A 305 10.91 13.58 0.01
C TYR A 305 11.80 13.29 -1.21
N ARG A 306 13.13 13.42 -1.04
CA ARG A 306 14.10 13.11 -2.11
C ARG A 306 14.05 11.64 -2.53
N ILE A 307 14.04 10.72 -1.58
CA ILE A 307 13.91 9.29 -1.85
C ILE A 307 12.65 9.02 -2.68
N GLY A 308 11.51 9.61 -2.33
CA GLY A 308 10.23 9.38 -3.03
C GLY A 308 10.08 10.10 -4.37
N THR A 309 10.87 11.16 -4.64
CA THR A 309 10.72 11.99 -5.85
C THR A 309 11.83 11.82 -6.87
N ASP A 310 13.07 11.56 -6.44
CA ASP A 310 14.18 11.33 -7.34
C ASP A 310 14.12 9.93 -7.94
N ARG A 311 13.93 9.87 -9.27
CA ARG A 311 13.91 8.64 -10.07
C ARG A 311 14.97 8.67 -11.16
N SER A 312 16.04 9.43 -10.94
CA SER A 312 17.18 9.50 -11.85
C SER A 312 18.07 8.26 -11.83
N GLY A 313 18.10 7.56 -10.70
CA GLY A 313 18.88 6.34 -10.48
C GLY A 313 18.04 5.07 -10.52
N THR A 314 18.69 3.96 -10.85
CA THR A 314 18.17 2.59 -10.73
C THR A 314 18.74 1.96 -9.47
N TYR A 315 17.93 1.22 -8.72
CA TYR A 315 18.38 0.55 -7.50
C TYR A 315 17.59 -0.71 -7.17
N THR A 316 18.20 -1.59 -6.39
CA THR A 316 17.54 -2.70 -5.71
C THR A 316 17.44 -2.39 -4.22
N HIS A 317 16.27 -2.60 -3.66
CA HIS A 317 15.98 -2.48 -2.25
C HIS A 317 15.57 -3.83 -1.68
N PHE A 318 16.13 -4.20 -0.53
CA PHE A 318 15.85 -5.43 0.18
C PHE A 318 15.25 -5.11 1.53
N GLU A 319 14.24 -5.89 1.91
CA GLU A 319 13.55 -5.72 3.17
C GLU A 319 13.29 -7.06 3.83
N ARG A 320 13.26 -7.02 5.15
CA ARG A 320 12.70 -8.08 5.97
C ARG A 320 11.45 -7.59 6.64
N LYS A 321 10.35 -8.24 6.34
CA LYS A 321 9.04 -8.08 6.99
C LYS A 321 8.75 -9.34 7.82
N ARG A 322 7.62 -9.39 8.47
CA ARG A 322 7.20 -10.55 9.26
C ARG A 322 5.79 -10.99 8.89
N THR A 323 5.51 -12.26 9.06
CA THR A 323 4.13 -12.74 9.04
C THR A 323 3.43 -12.36 10.33
N ARG A 324 2.11 -12.17 10.23
CA ARG A 324 1.25 -12.08 11.37
C ARG A 324 0.83 -13.47 11.80
N HIS A 325 1.10 -13.81 13.04
CA HIS A 325 0.56 -15.00 13.64
C HIS A 325 -0.64 -14.65 14.52
N ARG A 326 -1.55 -15.60 14.72
CA ARG A 326 -2.70 -15.41 15.62
C ARG A 326 -2.31 -15.02 17.06
N TRP A 327 -1.12 -15.42 17.50
CA TRP A 327 -0.50 -15.00 18.77
C TRP A 327 0.46 -13.85 18.54
N ARG A 328 -0.05 -12.73 18.18
CA ARG A 328 0.63 -11.58 17.58
C ARG A 328 1.77 -10.97 18.37
N ASN A 329 1.84 -11.27 19.65
CA ASN A 329 2.85 -10.73 20.55
C ASN A 329 4.06 -11.65 20.70
N SER A 330 4.21 -12.64 19.83
CA SER A 330 5.30 -13.61 19.90
C SER A 330 6.24 -13.49 18.69
N ASP A 331 7.45 -12.99 18.93
CA ASP A 331 8.51 -12.89 17.91
C ASP A 331 8.87 -14.27 17.35
N VAL A 332 8.83 -15.32 18.18
CA VAL A 332 9.13 -16.69 17.79
C VAL A 332 8.16 -17.22 16.72
N ARG A 333 6.96 -16.65 16.66
CA ARG A 333 5.89 -17.10 15.74
C ARG A 333 5.72 -16.19 14.52
N ASN A 334 6.54 -15.17 14.38
CA ASN A 334 6.52 -14.28 13.22
C ASN A 334 7.58 -14.72 12.22
N ALA A 335 7.20 -15.62 11.32
CA ALA A 335 8.10 -16.07 10.26
C ALA A 335 8.56 -14.87 9.40
N PRO A 336 9.83 -14.83 8.98
CA PRO A 336 10.32 -13.76 8.14
C PRO A 336 9.74 -13.83 6.73
N VAL A 337 9.50 -12.65 6.17
CA VAL A 337 9.22 -12.43 4.74
C VAL A 337 10.37 -11.62 4.18
N TYR A 338 10.92 -12.04 3.07
CA TYR A 338 12.04 -11.40 2.41
C TYR A 338 11.56 -10.76 1.12
N LYS A 339 11.60 -9.42 1.08
CA LYS A 339 11.21 -8.64 -0.09
C LYS A 339 12.42 -8.19 -0.89
N THR A 340 12.22 -8.11 -2.18
CA THR A 340 13.16 -7.50 -3.13
C THR A 340 12.37 -6.59 -4.05
N THR A 341 12.76 -5.33 -4.16
CA THR A 341 12.17 -4.36 -5.10
C THR A 341 13.26 -3.73 -5.94
N TYR A 342 13.24 -4.00 -7.23
CA TYR A 342 14.08 -3.35 -8.23
C TYR A 342 13.29 -2.21 -8.86
N LEU A 343 13.82 -1.01 -8.82
CA LEU A 343 13.13 0.19 -9.24
C LEU A 343 13.99 1.01 -10.19
N THR A 344 13.37 1.37 -11.30
CA THR A 344 13.92 2.26 -12.33
C THR A 344 13.03 3.50 -12.46
N ARG A 345 13.34 4.36 -13.43
CA ARG A 345 12.44 5.45 -13.81
C ARG A 345 11.14 4.96 -14.46
N ASP A 346 11.22 3.88 -15.22
CA ASP A 346 10.17 3.46 -16.15
C ASP A 346 9.35 2.28 -15.62
N TYR A 347 9.90 1.49 -14.70
CA TYR A 347 9.22 0.34 -14.10
C TYR A 347 9.80 -0.05 -12.74
N ALA A 348 9.05 -0.84 -12.04
CA ALA A 348 9.48 -1.54 -10.83
C ALA A 348 9.07 -3.01 -10.90
N LEU A 349 9.97 -3.89 -10.50
CA LEU A 349 9.70 -5.30 -10.26
C LEU A 349 9.89 -5.57 -8.78
N GLY A 350 8.86 -6.08 -8.12
CA GLY A 350 8.95 -6.41 -6.70
C GLY A 350 8.36 -7.75 -6.38
N SER A 351 8.99 -8.44 -5.43
CA SER A 351 8.58 -9.78 -5.00
C SER A 351 8.80 -9.99 -3.52
N ASP A 352 8.07 -10.95 -2.95
CA ASP A 352 8.33 -11.49 -1.63
C ASP A 352 8.45 -13.02 -1.65
N GLN A 353 9.11 -13.55 -0.63
CA GLN A 353 9.16 -14.97 -0.36
C GLN A 353 9.36 -15.24 1.14
N GLY A 354 9.10 -16.46 1.56
CA GLY A 354 9.20 -16.90 2.94
C GLY A 354 7.84 -17.12 3.57
N GLY A 355 7.55 -16.44 4.67
CA GLY A 355 6.28 -16.58 5.35
C GLY A 355 5.09 -16.00 4.56
N LEU A 356 3.92 -16.58 4.78
CA LEU A 356 2.66 -16.06 4.24
C LEU A 356 1.89 -15.36 5.36
N LEU A 357 1.57 -14.07 5.17
CA LEU A 357 0.80 -13.33 6.17
C LEU A 357 -0.68 -13.64 6.07
N GLN A 358 -1.23 -13.44 4.91
CA GLN A 358 -2.63 -13.61 4.57
C GLN A 358 -2.74 -14.11 3.15
N PRO A 359 -2.61 -15.41 2.93
CA PRO A 359 -2.56 -15.97 1.59
C PRO A 359 -3.68 -15.47 0.67
N ILE A 360 -4.90 -15.25 1.21
CA ILE A 360 -6.05 -14.78 0.42
C ILE A 360 -5.95 -13.32 -0.07
N GLN A 361 -5.15 -12.48 0.58
CA GLN A 361 -5.00 -11.05 0.25
C GLN A 361 -3.55 -10.64 -0.02
N GLN A 362 -2.61 -11.55 0.09
CA GLN A 362 -1.22 -11.29 -0.24
C GLN A 362 -1.07 -11.15 -1.75
N HIS A 363 -0.14 -10.30 -2.17
CA HIS A 363 0.28 -10.16 -3.55
C HIS A 363 1.79 -10.36 -3.58
N SER A 364 2.23 -11.52 -4.06
CA SER A 364 3.60 -11.96 -3.83
C SER A 364 4.61 -11.38 -4.81
N TRP A 365 4.18 -10.96 -6.00
CA TRP A 365 5.05 -10.25 -6.93
C TRP A 365 4.28 -9.57 -8.05
N ASP A 366 4.82 -8.50 -8.57
CA ASP A 366 4.42 -7.92 -9.85
C ASP A 366 5.53 -7.11 -10.51
N LEU A 367 5.36 -6.91 -11.79
CA LEU A 367 5.98 -5.83 -12.55
C LEU A 367 4.94 -4.73 -12.74
N THR A 368 5.27 -3.53 -12.29
CA THR A 368 4.49 -2.31 -12.53
C THR A 368 5.27 -1.37 -13.42
N TRP A 369 4.66 -0.84 -14.46
CA TRP A 369 5.30 0.16 -15.34
C TRP A 369 4.74 1.55 -15.12
N ALA A 370 5.56 2.55 -15.37
CA ALA A 370 5.19 3.95 -15.28
C ALA A 370 4.36 4.38 -16.51
N VAL A 371 3.36 5.24 -16.26
CA VAL A 371 2.50 5.81 -17.29
C VAL A 371 2.35 7.31 -17.06
N PRO A 372 2.17 8.12 -18.11
CA PRO A 372 2.02 9.57 -17.99
C PRO A 372 0.85 10.00 -17.10
N ASP A 373 -0.28 9.30 -17.20
CA ASP A 373 -1.45 9.48 -16.36
C ASP A 373 -1.96 8.11 -15.90
N PRO A 374 -1.87 7.79 -14.60
CA PRO A 374 -2.25 6.47 -14.09
C PRO A 374 -3.76 6.27 -13.85
N ARG A 375 -4.58 7.30 -14.04
CA ARG A 375 -6.02 7.25 -13.75
C ARG A 375 -6.76 6.27 -14.66
N GLY A 376 -7.36 5.22 -14.08
CA GLY A 376 -8.09 4.18 -14.78
C GLY A 376 -7.21 3.22 -15.59
N VAL A 377 -5.88 3.29 -15.44
CA VAL A 377 -4.93 2.47 -16.18
C VAL A 377 -4.56 1.22 -15.37
N HIS A 378 -4.62 0.07 -16.01
CA HIS A 378 -4.05 -1.16 -15.50
C HIS A 378 -2.59 -1.25 -15.96
N ASN A 379 -1.65 -1.09 -15.06
CA ASN A 379 -0.23 -0.98 -15.39
C ASN A 379 0.63 -2.06 -14.70
N THR A 380 0.10 -3.28 -14.62
CA THR A 380 0.78 -4.39 -13.94
C THR A 380 0.68 -5.71 -14.70
N ILE A 381 1.64 -6.60 -14.47
CA ILE A 381 1.66 -8.00 -14.92
C ILE A 381 2.24 -8.87 -13.80
N PHE A 382 1.65 -10.05 -13.57
CA PHE A 382 2.05 -10.97 -12.51
C PHE A 382 1.51 -12.38 -12.77
N SER A 383 1.88 -13.36 -11.94
CA SER A 383 1.21 -14.66 -11.87
C SER A 383 0.80 -15.01 -10.43
N VAL A 384 -0.17 -15.90 -10.32
CA VAL A 384 -0.70 -16.40 -9.04
C VAL A 384 -1.02 -17.89 -9.18
N GLN A 385 -0.56 -18.70 -8.23
CA GLN A 385 -1.20 -19.98 -7.94
C GLN A 385 -2.37 -19.68 -7.00
N PRO A 386 -3.64 -19.89 -7.43
CA PRO A 386 -4.80 -19.44 -6.66
C PRO A 386 -5.07 -20.35 -5.45
N PHE A 387 -4.14 -20.36 -4.51
CA PHE A 387 -4.24 -21.16 -3.30
C PHE A 387 -5.49 -20.83 -2.50
N PHE A 388 -6.12 -21.85 -1.96
CA PHE A 388 -7.20 -21.74 -0.99
C PHE A 388 -7.12 -22.93 -0.02
N GLY A 389 -7.05 -22.63 1.26
CA GLY A 389 -7.11 -23.60 2.34
C GLY A 389 -7.82 -23.03 3.56
N ALA A 390 -8.42 -23.88 4.38
CA ALA A 390 -9.04 -23.45 5.65
C ALA A 390 -8.01 -22.78 6.56
N GLU A 391 -6.77 -23.21 6.51
CA GLU A 391 -5.65 -22.63 7.26
C GLU A 391 -5.43 -21.15 7.00
N GLU A 392 -5.72 -20.67 5.80
CA GLU A 392 -5.62 -19.24 5.48
C GLU A 392 -6.47 -18.38 6.40
N LEU A 393 -7.66 -18.88 6.73
CA LEU A 393 -8.59 -18.16 7.57
C LEU A 393 -8.35 -18.46 9.06
N MET A 394 -7.79 -19.62 9.39
CA MET A 394 -7.38 -19.95 10.75
C MET A 394 -6.30 -19.01 11.30
N MET A 395 -5.55 -18.36 10.45
CA MET A 395 -4.66 -17.26 10.86
C MET A 395 -5.43 -16.05 11.41
N TYR A 396 -6.72 -15.92 11.07
CA TYR A 396 -7.61 -14.87 11.56
C TYR A 396 -8.51 -15.31 12.69
N PHE A 397 -9.14 -16.47 12.55
CA PHE A 397 -10.23 -16.96 13.39
C PHE A 397 -9.73 -18.16 14.17
N THR A 398 -8.97 -17.89 15.19
CA THR A 398 -8.21 -18.88 15.95
C THR A 398 -9.05 -19.94 16.68
N GLU A 399 -10.33 -19.71 16.82
CA GLU A 399 -11.21 -20.53 17.65
C GLU A 399 -12.44 -21.03 16.88
N MET A 400 -12.47 -20.83 15.57
CA MET A 400 -13.54 -21.37 14.73
C MET A 400 -13.24 -22.80 14.31
N PRO A 401 -14.25 -23.69 14.26
CA PRO A 401 -14.12 -25.00 13.63
C PRO A 401 -13.68 -24.86 12.16
N ASP A 402 -12.87 -25.77 11.65
CA ASP A 402 -12.22 -25.71 10.33
C ASP A 402 -13.18 -25.46 9.16
N TYR A 403 -14.43 -25.90 9.25
CA TYR A 403 -15.45 -25.67 8.21
C TYR A 403 -16.01 -24.24 8.19
N MET A 404 -16.00 -23.52 9.31
CA MET A 404 -16.59 -22.17 9.41
C MET A 404 -15.81 -21.12 8.62
N PRO A 405 -14.47 -21.06 8.68
CA PRO A 405 -13.71 -20.13 7.87
C PRO A 405 -14.03 -20.25 6.37
N ALA A 406 -14.08 -21.47 5.85
CA ALA A 406 -14.42 -21.72 4.45
C ALA A 406 -15.86 -21.26 4.11
N ALA A 407 -16.84 -21.52 4.99
CA ALA A 407 -18.21 -21.09 4.82
C ALA A 407 -18.35 -19.55 4.84
N VAL A 408 -17.70 -18.89 5.79
CA VAL A 408 -17.70 -17.41 5.91
C VAL A 408 -17.09 -16.79 4.66
N THR A 409 -15.96 -17.32 4.17
CA THR A 409 -15.29 -16.79 2.98
C THR A 409 -16.13 -17.02 1.73
N SER A 410 -16.70 -18.22 1.55
CA SER A 410 -17.51 -18.53 0.36
C SER A 410 -18.80 -17.70 0.28
N GLN A 411 -19.39 -17.34 1.40
CA GLN A 411 -20.59 -16.52 1.46
C GLN A 411 -20.30 -15.02 1.38
N GLY A 412 -19.30 -14.56 2.10
CA GLY A 412 -18.99 -13.14 2.23
C GLY A 412 -18.03 -12.60 1.16
N LYS A 413 -17.12 -13.44 0.66
CA LYS A 413 -16.05 -13.01 -0.26
C LYS A 413 -15.75 -14.09 -1.32
N PRO A 414 -16.67 -14.36 -2.22
CA PRO A 414 -16.53 -15.43 -3.21
C PRO A 414 -15.32 -15.27 -4.15
N THR A 415 -14.87 -14.03 -4.38
CA THR A 415 -13.68 -13.76 -5.20
C THR A 415 -12.40 -14.33 -4.59
N TYR A 416 -12.32 -14.49 -3.26
CA TYR A 416 -11.15 -15.03 -2.59
C TYR A 416 -10.96 -16.54 -2.79
N ILE A 417 -11.99 -17.24 -3.20
CA ILE A 417 -11.95 -18.68 -3.44
C ILE A 417 -12.07 -19.06 -4.92
N ALA A 418 -12.23 -18.07 -5.80
CA ALA A 418 -12.37 -18.29 -7.22
C ALA A 418 -11.08 -18.80 -7.87
N GLU A 419 -11.20 -19.64 -8.89
CA GLU A 419 -10.04 -20.08 -9.67
C GLU A 419 -9.33 -18.94 -10.41
N SER A 420 -10.04 -17.83 -10.65
CA SER A 420 -9.57 -16.63 -11.34
C SER A 420 -9.19 -15.49 -10.39
N LYS A 421 -9.03 -15.76 -9.09
CA LYS A 421 -8.68 -14.72 -8.13
C LYS A 421 -7.36 -14.03 -8.50
N LEU A 422 -7.31 -12.74 -8.28
CA LEU A 422 -6.15 -11.89 -8.58
C LEU A 422 -5.14 -11.83 -7.44
N LEU A 423 -5.56 -12.26 -6.26
CA LEU A 423 -4.79 -12.20 -5.02
C LEU A 423 -4.50 -13.59 -4.51
N GLY A 424 -3.47 -13.69 -3.75
CA GLY A 424 -3.12 -14.85 -2.97
C GLY A 424 -1.63 -15.11 -2.96
N GLY A 425 -1.08 -15.39 -1.79
CA GLY A 425 0.18 -16.08 -1.64
C GLY A 425 -0.08 -17.58 -1.63
N SER A 426 0.86 -18.38 -2.11
CA SER A 426 0.71 -19.84 -2.13
C SER A 426 1.87 -20.53 -1.42
N PRO A 427 1.61 -21.51 -0.54
CA PRO A 427 2.68 -22.32 0.06
C PRO A 427 3.34 -23.27 -0.97
N TYR A 428 2.77 -23.38 -2.17
CA TYR A 428 3.25 -24.21 -3.26
C TYR A 428 4.03 -23.41 -4.30
N GLU A 429 4.28 -22.14 -4.05
CA GLU A 429 5.03 -21.25 -4.93
C GLU A 429 6.34 -20.83 -4.25
N GLN A 430 7.42 -20.83 -5.02
CA GLN A 430 8.73 -20.34 -4.62
C GLN A 430 9.17 -19.28 -5.63
N ILE A 431 9.40 -18.06 -5.14
CA ILE A 431 9.75 -16.91 -5.97
C ILE A 431 11.20 -16.51 -5.68
N PHE A 432 11.94 -16.18 -6.73
CA PHE A 432 13.24 -15.56 -6.62
C PHE A 432 13.40 -14.45 -7.65
N GLN A 433 13.85 -13.31 -7.19
CA GLN A 433 14.14 -12.14 -8.01
C GLN A 433 15.61 -11.75 -7.92
N GLN A 434 16.20 -11.47 -9.08
CA GLN A 434 17.51 -10.85 -9.21
C GLN A 434 17.38 -9.63 -10.12
N ASP A 435 17.43 -8.42 -9.53
CA ASP A 435 17.23 -7.16 -10.23
C ASP A 435 15.91 -7.15 -11.04
N ASP A 436 15.99 -7.04 -12.37
CA ASP A 436 14.86 -6.98 -13.31
C ASP A 436 14.42 -8.35 -13.87
N ALA A 437 14.91 -9.42 -13.28
CA ALA A 437 14.55 -10.80 -13.64
C ALA A 437 13.93 -11.54 -12.44
N LEU A 438 12.85 -12.29 -12.70
CA LEU A 438 12.15 -13.07 -11.69
C LEU A 438 11.86 -14.48 -12.19
N ILE A 439 11.99 -15.47 -11.31
CA ILE A 439 11.59 -16.85 -11.51
C ILE A 439 10.62 -17.22 -10.39
N SER A 440 9.40 -17.64 -10.76
CA SER A 440 8.43 -18.27 -9.86
C SER A 440 8.28 -19.73 -10.25
N LEU A 441 8.44 -20.66 -9.30
CA LEU A 441 8.26 -22.08 -9.47
C LEU A 441 7.11 -22.58 -8.60
N SER A 442 6.29 -23.49 -9.14
CA SER A 442 5.18 -24.10 -8.42
C SER A 442 5.28 -25.63 -8.46
N ASP A 443 5.11 -26.27 -7.30
CA ASP A 443 4.94 -27.73 -7.18
C ASP A 443 3.67 -28.00 -6.34
N ILE A 444 2.53 -28.03 -7.04
CA ILE A 444 1.20 -28.08 -6.43
C ILE A 444 0.84 -29.53 -6.10
N PRO A 445 0.48 -29.89 -4.86
CA PRO A 445 0.05 -31.24 -4.51
C PRO A 445 -1.21 -31.68 -5.29
N ALA A 446 -1.29 -32.96 -5.60
CA ALA A 446 -2.48 -33.52 -6.21
C ALA A 446 -3.69 -33.43 -5.25
N GLY A 447 -4.86 -33.09 -5.80
CA GLY A 447 -6.08 -32.92 -5.02
C GLY A 447 -6.22 -31.53 -4.37
N THR A 448 -5.30 -30.63 -4.62
CA THR A 448 -5.46 -29.21 -4.27
C THR A 448 -6.67 -28.64 -5.03
N LYS A 449 -7.46 -27.77 -4.40
CA LYS A 449 -8.67 -27.19 -5.01
C LYS A 449 -8.41 -26.55 -6.38
N HIS A 450 -7.26 -25.89 -6.52
CA HIS A 450 -6.83 -25.22 -7.75
C HIS A 450 -5.42 -25.70 -8.13
N GLU A 451 -5.35 -26.58 -9.13
CA GLU A 451 -4.10 -27.20 -9.59
C GLU A 451 -3.48 -26.47 -10.78
N GLN A 452 -3.68 -25.15 -10.89
CA GLN A 452 -3.20 -24.32 -12.00
C GLN A 452 -2.37 -23.15 -11.51
N VAL A 453 -1.66 -22.52 -12.47
CA VAL A 453 -1.07 -21.18 -12.32
C VAL A 453 -1.76 -20.23 -13.29
N ASN A 454 -2.12 -19.06 -12.84
CA ASN A 454 -2.70 -17.99 -13.64
C ASN A 454 -1.68 -16.87 -13.85
N GLY A 455 -1.48 -16.43 -15.11
CA GLY A 455 -0.80 -15.18 -15.44
C GLY A 455 -1.83 -14.08 -15.74
N PHE A 456 -1.60 -12.86 -15.26
CA PHE A 456 -2.50 -11.73 -15.47
C PHE A 456 -1.83 -10.66 -16.32
N PHE A 457 -2.45 -10.36 -17.47
CA PHE A 457 -1.97 -9.40 -18.43
C PHE A 457 -2.96 -8.24 -18.55
N SER A 458 -2.51 -7.06 -18.21
CA SER A 458 -3.32 -5.85 -18.18
C SER A 458 -3.98 -5.51 -19.52
N LYS A 459 -5.15 -4.88 -19.47
CA LYS A 459 -5.87 -4.38 -20.65
C LYS A 459 -5.11 -3.25 -21.38
N ASP A 460 -4.26 -2.52 -20.68
CA ASP A 460 -3.59 -1.31 -21.16
C ASP A 460 -2.13 -1.58 -21.55
N LEU A 461 -1.87 -2.77 -22.09
CA LEU A 461 -0.61 -3.07 -22.76
C LEU A 461 -0.59 -2.41 -24.15
N VAL A 462 0.55 -1.82 -24.50
CA VAL A 462 0.79 -1.25 -25.83
C VAL A 462 0.94 -2.34 -26.89
N ARG A 463 1.58 -3.47 -26.48
CA ARG A 463 1.79 -4.67 -27.33
C ARG A 463 1.68 -5.92 -26.49
N LEU A 464 1.23 -7.00 -27.14
CA LEU A 464 1.24 -8.36 -26.59
C LEU A 464 1.38 -9.35 -27.75
N GLU A 465 2.48 -10.10 -27.78
CA GLU A 465 2.86 -11.01 -28.86
C GLU A 465 3.30 -12.36 -28.29
N GLU A 466 2.73 -13.46 -28.79
CA GLU A 466 3.26 -14.82 -28.54
C GLU A 466 4.34 -15.14 -29.55
N ASP A 467 5.44 -15.72 -29.09
CA ASP A 467 6.60 -16.04 -29.94
C ASP A 467 6.87 -17.54 -30.01
N ALA A 468 7.35 -18.00 -31.16
CA ALA A 468 7.65 -19.42 -31.39
C ALA A 468 8.72 -19.98 -30.43
N SER A 469 9.55 -19.13 -29.83
CA SER A 469 10.48 -19.51 -28.75
C SER A 469 9.77 -19.87 -27.44
N GLY A 470 8.46 -19.61 -27.34
CA GLY A 470 7.62 -19.79 -26.16
C GLY A 470 7.65 -18.64 -25.19
N TRP A 471 8.37 -17.56 -25.47
CA TRP A 471 8.22 -16.29 -24.77
C TRP A 471 6.96 -15.58 -25.20
N ILE A 472 6.34 -14.84 -24.28
CA ILE A 472 5.30 -13.87 -24.52
C ILE A 472 5.95 -12.51 -24.34
N PHE A 473 5.98 -11.71 -25.40
CA PHE A 473 6.52 -10.35 -25.35
C PHE A 473 5.40 -9.36 -25.16
N ALA A 474 5.59 -8.43 -24.24
CA ALA A 474 4.62 -7.37 -23.96
C ALA A 474 5.33 -6.02 -23.83
N GLN A 475 4.59 -4.95 -24.06
CA GLN A 475 5.03 -3.59 -23.81
C GLN A 475 3.99 -2.87 -22.95
N GLY A 476 4.44 -2.36 -21.80
CA GLY A 476 3.66 -1.48 -20.91
C GLY A 476 4.28 -0.10 -20.86
N GLY A 477 3.57 0.93 -21.32
CA GLY A 477 4.17 2.27 -21.46
C GLY A 477 5.42 2.24 -22.33
N VAL A 478 6.56 2.58 -21.76
CA VAL A 478 7.89 2.48 -22.41
C VAL A 478 8.71 1.26 -21.95
N THR A 479 8.12 0.37 -21.17
CA THR A 479 8.78 -0.82 -20.61
C THR A 479 8.56 -2.02 -21.51
N TYR A 480 9.63 -2.73 -21.84
CA TYR A 480 9.61 -4.00 -22.56
C TYR A 480 9.62 -5.16 -21.58
N ILE A 481 8.82 -6.18 -21.85
CA ILE A 481 8.54 -7.29 -20.95
C ILE A 481 8.63 -8.59 -21.72
N ALA A 482 9.41 -9.53 -21.22
CA ALA A 482 9.43 -10.92 -21.67
C ALA A 482 8.89 -11.80 -20.55
N TYR A 483 7.79 -12.49 -20.82
CA TYR A 483 7.13 -13.42 -19.91
C TYR A 483 7.23 -14.84 -20.47
N ARG A 484 7.75 -15.78 -19.70
CA ARG A 484 7.87 -17.18 -20.10
C ARG A 484 7.03 -18.05 -19.19
N PRO A 485 5.87 -18.57 -19.63
CA PRO A 485 5.19 -19.65 -18.92
C PRO A 485 6.03 -20.93 -19.02
N LEU A 486 6.12 -21.67 -17.93
CA LEU A 486 6.95 -22.89 -17.89
C LEU A 486 6.21 -24.14 -18.37
N ALA A 487 4.88 -24.13 -18.36
CA ALA A 487 4.03 -25.22 -18.81
C ALA A 487 3.02 -24.73 -19.85
N PRO A 488 2.39 -25.63 -20.63
CA PRO A 488 1.36 -25.27 -21.59
C PRO A 488 0.19 -24.49 -20.95
N TYR A 489 -0.41 -23.61 -21.72
CA TYR A 489 -1.46 -22.71 -21.24
C TYR A 489 -2.51 -22.44 -22.33
N GLU A 490 -3.62 -21.83 -21.91
CA GLU A 490 -4.62 -21.23 -22.79
C GLU A 490 -4.98 -19.81 -22.31
N TRP A 491 -5.39 -18.97 -23.24
CA TRP A 491 -5.89 -17.63 -22.91
C TRP A 491 -7.35 -17.66 -22.50
N ARG A 492 -7.68 -16.99 -21.41
CA ARG A 492 -9.03 -16.76 -20.93
C ARG A 492 -9.28 -15.27 -20.75
N PRO A 493 -10.53 -14.80 -20.92
CA PRO A 493 -10.86 -13.41 -20.62
C PRO A 493 -10.69 -13.12 -19.12
N LEU A 494 -10.33 -11.89 -18.80
CA LEU A 494 -10.35 -11.37 -17.45
C LEU A 494 -11.55 -10.45 -17.27
N GLU A 495 -12.38 -10.69 -16.26
CA GLU A 495 -13.64 -9.97 -16.05
C GLU A 495 -13.44 -8.44 -15.96
N LYS A 496 -12.38 -7.99 -15.32
CA LYS A 496 -12.03 -6.57 -15.18
C LYS A 496 -11.28 -5.98 -16.39
N GLY A 497 -11.24 -6.72 -17.49
CA GLY A 497 -10.49 -6.37 -18.70
C GLY A 497 -9.03 -6.84 -18.66
N GLY A 498 -8.48 -7.13 -19.85
CA GLY A 498 -7.20 -7.79 -20.03
C GLY A 498 -7.34 -9.28 -20.33
N LYS A 499 -6.26 -10.03 -20.14
CA LYS A 499 -6.20 -11.46 -20.44
C LYS A 499 -5.62 -12.24 -19.25
N ARG A 500 -6.19 -13.40 -19.01
CA ARG A 500 -5.68 -14.39 -18.07
C ARG A 500 -5.05 -15.55 -18.84
N LEU A 501 -3.78 -15.80 -18.60
CA LEU A 501 -3.11 -17.02 -18.98
C LEU A 501 -3.49 -18.09 -17.95
N TYR A 502 -4.11 -19.19 -18.39
CA TYR A 502 -4.51 -20.30 -17.55
C TYR A 502 -3.65 -21.53 -17.88
N SER A 503 -2.87 -22.02 -16.94
CA SER A 503 -1.99 -23.17 -17.13
C SER A 503 -2.34 -24.29 -16.14
N PRO A 504 -3.10 -25.33 -16.55
CA PRO A 504 -3.62 -26.39 -15.68
C PRO A 504 -2.57 -27.47 -15.38
N HIS A 505 -1.39 -27.05 -14.93
CA HIS A 505 -0.27 -27.93 -14.62
C HIS A 505 0.23 -27.70 -13.21
N ARG A 506 0.39 -28.78 -12.45
CA ARG A 506 0.82 -28.72 -11.04
C ARG A 506 2.30 -28.37 -10.89
N LYS A 507 3.15 -28.90 -11.77
CA LYS A 507 4.56 -28.52 -11.87
C LYS A 507 4.66 -27.43 -12.93
N ASN A 508 4.89 -26.19 -12.49
CA ASN A 508 4.69 -25.02 -13.31
C ASN A 508 5.54 -23.85 -12.83
N GLY A 509 5.32 -22.70 -13.39
CA GLY A 509 5.92 -21.44 -12.99
C GLY A 509 6.00 -20.43 -14.11
N THR A 510 6.75 -19.37 -13.83
CA THR A 510 6.93 -18.22 -14.72
C THR A 510 8.35 -17.70 -14.63
N ILE A 511 8.93 -17.30 -15.77
CA ILE A 511 10.09 -16.40 -15.80
C ILE A 511 9.60 -15.06 -16.32
N LEU A 512 10.05 -13.99 -15.70
CA LEU A 512 9.84 -12.62 -16.16
C LEU A 512 11.17 -11.90 -16.28
N GLN A 513 11.39 -11.19 -17.38
CA GLN A 513 12.49 -10.26 -17.58
C GLN A 513 11.92 -8.93 -18.07
N ALA A 514 12.24 -7.86 -17.38
CA ALA A 514 11.87 -6.50 -17.78
C ALA A 514 13.09 -5.71 -18.28
N ALA A 515 12.82 -4.67 -19.06
CA ALA A 515 13.84 -3.71 -19.48
C ALA A 515 13.18 -2.37 -19.86
N ALA A 516 13.91 -1.28 -19.72
CA ALA A 516 13.47 -0.01 -20.31
C ALA A 516 13.62 -0.08 -21.84
N GLY A 517 12.60 0.35 -22.58
CA GLY A 517 12.65 0.32 -24.05
C GLY A 517 13.80 1.13 -24.63
N ALA A 518 14.25 2.17 -23.92
CA ALA A 518 15.41 2.98 -24.30
C ALA A 518 16.77 2.24 -24.24
N GLU A 519 16.83 1.06 -23.62
CA GLU A 519 18.04 0.21 -23.61
C GLU A 519 18.27 -0.49 -24.96
N PHE A 520 17.27 -0.48 -25.84
CA PHE A 520 17.29 -1.15 -27.15
C PHE A 520 16.97 -0.17 -28.27
N ARG A 521 17.56 -0.39 -29.43
CA ARG A 521 17.29 0.41 -30.63
C ARG A 521 15.89 0.16 -31.19
N SER A 522 15.33 -1.03 -30.93
CA SER A 522 14.01 -1.42 -31.42
C SER A 522 13.39 -2.52 -30.56
N TRP A 523 12.09 -2.72 -30.72
CA TRP A 523 11.33 -3.85 -30.17
C TRP A 523 11.90 -5.21 -30.61
N GLU A 524 12.29 -5.34 -31.88
CA GLU A 524 12.86 -6.58 -32.41
C GLU A 524 14.23 -6.87 -31.79
N GLU A 525 15.07 -5.87 -31.56
CA GLU A 525 16.35 -6.05 -30.88
C GLU A 525 16.18 -6.58 -29.45
N PHE A 526 15.17 -6.09 -28.72
CA PHE A 526 14.85 -6.62 -27.40
C PHE A 526 14.45 -8.11 -27.48
N LYS A 527 13.56 -8.46 -28.43
CA LYS A 527 13.12 -9.85 -28.60
C LYS A 527 14.29 -10.77 -28.97
N ASP A 528 15.16 -10.33 -29.87
CA ASP A 528 16.34 -11.08 -30.26
C ASP A 528 17.32 -11.26 -29.10
N ALA A 529 17.52 -10.22 -28.28
CA ALA A 529 18.34 -10.32 -27.08
C ALA A 529 17.79 -11.35 -26.10
N ILE A 530 16.48 -11.36 -25.85
CA ILE A 530 15.84 -12.36 -24.97
C ILE A 530 15.95 -13.78 -25.53
N ARG A 531 15.73 -13.96 -26.84
CA ARG A 531 15.83 -15.29 -27.48
C ARG A 531 17.24 -15.87 -27.40
N ALA A 532 18.25 -15.01 -27.37
CA ALA A 532 19.65 -15.40 -27.29
C ALA A 532 20.12 -15.78 -25.88
N LEU A 533 19.33 -15.48 -24.83
CA LEU A 533 19.73 -15.77 -23.45
C LEU A 533 19.73 -17.29 -23.17
N PRO A 534 20.75 -17.81 -22.48
CA PRO A 534 20.78 -19.20 -22.01
C PRO A 534 19.59 -19.49 -21.10
N LEU A 535 18.79 -20.49 -21.44
CA LEU A 535 17.61 -20.92 -20.69
C LEU A 535 17.51 -22.46 -20.71
N THR A 536 17.34 -23.03 -19.53
CA THR A 536 17.01 -24.46 -19.35
C THR A 536 15.81 -24.55 -18.42
N ILE A 537 14.80 -25.30 -18.83
CA ILE A 537 13.59 -25.58 -18.06
C ILE A 537 13.45 -27.09 -17.91
N ASP A 538 13.32 -27.57 -16.69
CA ASP A 538 13.02 -28.96 -16.38
C ASP A 538 11.98 -28.99 -15.25
N LEU A 539 10.80 -29.51 -15.54
CA LEU A 539 9.71 -29.57 -14.57
C LEU A 539 9.60 -30.95 -13.88
N THR A 540 10.43 -31.95 -14.28
CA THR A 540 10.28 -33.33 -13.79
C THR A 540 11.62 -33.89 -13.32
N PRO A 541 11.73 -34.52 -12.13
CA PRO A 541 10.65 -34.75 -11.15
C PRO A 541 10.33 -33.53 -10.29
N THR A 542 11.21 -32.54 -10.22
CA THR A 542 11.08 -31.31 -9.42
C THR A 542 11.29 -30.09 -10.32
N PRO A 543 10.42 -29.07 -10.27
CA PRO A 543 10.57 -27.87 -11.10
C PRO A 543 11.93 -27.20 -10.90
N ARG A 544 12.62 -26.97 -12.02
CA ARG A 544 13.95 -26.36 -12.06
C ARG A 544 14.07 -25.44 -13.27
N VAL A 545 14.69 -24.29 -13.07
CA VAL A 545 15.05 -23.32 -14.10
C VAL A 545 16.48 -22.87 -13.92
N ALA A 546 17.24 -22.82 -15.02
CA ALA A 546 18.49 -22.10 -15.12
C ALA A 546 18.33 -21.04 -16.23
N PHE A 547 18.49 -19.77 -15.88
CA PHE A 547 18.26 -18.62 -16.76
C PHE A 547 19.36 -17.58 -16.59
N THR A 548 19.90 -17.07 -17.69
CA THR A 548 20.80 -15.92 -17.65
C THR A 548 20.01 -14.66 -17.98
N SER A 549 19.97 -13.69 -17.06
CA SER A 549 19.23 -12.44 -17.25
C SER A 549 19.89 -11.49 -18.26
N LEU A 550 19.18 -10.46 -18.71
CA LEU A 550 19.74 -9.39 -19.55
C LEU A 550 20.93 -8.67 -18.89
N ARG A 551 20.99 -8.68 -17.55
CA ARG A 551 22.14 -8.14 -16.78
C ARG A 551 23.31 -9.13 -16.69
N GLY A 552 23.25 -10.27 -17.39
CA GLY A 552 24.32 -11.28 -17.41
C GLY A 552 24.40 -12.12 -16.13
N LYS A 553 23.37 -12.13 -15.28
CA LYS A 553 23.34 -12.94 -14.06
C LYS A 553 22.83 -14.34 -14.36
N ALA A 554 23.65 -15.35 -14.06
CA ALA A 554 23.24 -16.74 -14.15
C ALA A 554 22.44 -17.14 -12.90
N ILE A 555 21.12 -17.32 -13.06
CA ILE A 555 20.17 -17.60 -11.99
C ILE A 555 19.75 -19.07 -12.09
N GLU A 556 19.88 -19.82 -11.00
CA GLU A 556 19.44 -21.21 -10.90
C GLU A 556 18.44 -21.35 -9.76
N CYS A 557 17.25 -21.80 -10.07
CA CYS A 557 16.19 -22.09 -9.10
C CYS A 557 15.76 -23.55 -9.22
N THR A 558 15.71 -24.25 -8.09
CA THR A 558 15.11 -25.58 -7.97
C THR A 558 14.11 -25.52 -6.83
N TYR A 559 12.87 -25.93 -7.08
CA TYR A 559 11.81 -25.89 -6.08
C TYR A 559 12.23 -26.63 -4.80
N GLY A 560 11.96 -26.03 -3.64
CA GLY A 560 12.32 -26.57 -2.32
C GLY A 560 13.79 -26.36 -1.92
N THR A 561 14.60 -25.67 -2.73
CA THR A 561 16.01 -25.37 -2.39
C THR A 561 16.31 -23.88 -2.48
N ALA A 562 17.40 -23.46 -1.83
CA ALA A 562 17.86 -22.07 -1.93
C ALA A 562 18.34 -21.78 -3.37
N PRO A 563 17.98 -20.62 -3.95
CA PRO A 563 18.39 -20.23 -5.29
C PRO A 563 19.90 -19.95 -5.36
N ARG A 564 20.45 -19.96 -6.58
CA ARG A 564 21.85 -19.62 -6.83
C ARG A 564 21.96 -18.52 -7.88
N VAL A 565 22.91 -17.61 -7.68
CA VAL A 565 23.26 -16.56 -8.64
C VAL A 565 24.77 -16.62 -8.87
N ASP A 566 25.18 -16.72 -10.14
CA ASP A 566 26.60 -16.86 -10.55
C ASP A 566 27.30 -17.96 -9.76
N GLY A 567 26.60 -19.08 -9.53
CA GLY A 567 27.11 -20.24 -8.77
C GLY A 567 27.09 -20.09 -7.24
N ARG A 568 26.81 -18.90 -6.69
CA ARG A 568 26.70 -18.64 -5.25
C ARG A 568 25.28 -18.90 -4.75
N THR A 569 25.12 -19.71 -3.72
CA THR A 569 23.84 -19.92 -3.05
C THR A 569 23.43 -18.65 -2.28
N ILE A 570 22.16 -18.25 -2.44
CA ILE A 570 21.57 -17.11 -1.75
C ILE A 570 20.90 -17.58 -0.47
N ASP A 571 21.37 -17.08 0.66
CA ASP A 571 20.80 -17.35 1.98
C ASP A 571 20.04 -16.10 2.47
N HIS A 572 18.72 -16.05 2.20
CA HIS A 572 17.90 -14.91 2.57
C HIS A 572 17.93 -14.63 4.07
N ALA A 573 18.00 -15.66 4.91
CA ALA A 573 18.00 -15.47 6.36
C ALA A 573 19.24 -14.73 6.86
N LYS A 574 20.36 -14.85 6.14
CA LYS A 574 21.62 -14.17 6.49
C LYS A 574 21.81 -12.86 5.74
N GLU A 575 21.32 -12.77 4.49
CA GLU A 575 21.62 -11.67 3.60
C GLU A 575 20.61 -10.52 3.70
N TRP A 576 19.32 -10.81 4.00
CA TRP A 576 18.30 -9.78 4.14
C TRP A 576 18.34 -9.15 5.53
N LYS A 577 18.65 -7.88 5.56
CA LYS A 577 18.52 -7.02 6.75
C LYS A 577 17.08 -6.55 6.90
N LEU A 578 16.79 -5.82 7.97
CA LEU A 578 15.48 -5.17 8.13
C LEU A 578 15.19 -4.21 6.98
N PHE A 579 16.21 -3.41 6.60
CA PHE A 579 16.27 -2.65 5.34
C PHE A 579 17.71 -2.68 4.82
N ALA A 580 17.87 -2.89 3.52
CA ALA A 580 19.16 -2.81 2.84
C ALA A 580 18.99 -2.24 1.42
N GLY A 581 19.67 -1.14 1.15
CA GLY A 581 19.62 -0.47 -0.14
C GLY A 581 20.41 0.84 -0.12
N PRO A 582 20.39 1.59 -1.21
CA PRO A 582 21.14 2.84 -1.25
C PRO A 582 20.54 3.92 -0.33
N TYR A 583 19.27 3.83 0.02
CA TYR A 583 18.57 4.89 0.74
C TYR A 583 18.20 4.51 2.18
N LEU A 584 17.70 3.31 2.44
CA LEU A 584 17.30 2.83 3.76
C LEU A 584 18.22 1.71 4.21
N ASN A 585 18.69 1.79 5.47
CA ASN A 585 19.53 0.76 6.08
C ASN A 585 19.18 0.57 7.55
N ALA A 586 18.88 -0.68 7.92
CA ALA A 586 18.60 -1.10 9.29
C ALA A 586 18.95 -2.57 9.48
N GLU A 587 19.73 -2.89 10.51
CA GLU A 587 19.97 -4.27 10.92
C GLU A 587 18.77 -4.83 11.70
N VAL A 588 18.51 -6.13 11.56
CA VAL A 588 17.53 -6.84 12.38
C VAL A 588 17.91 -6.68 13.87
N GLY A 589 16.96 -6.33 14.70
CA GLY A 589 17.16 -6.13 16.13
C GLY A 589 17.79 -4.78 16.52
N SER A 590 18.22 -3.97 15.57
CA SER A 590 18.90 -2.71 15.88
C SER A 590 17.97 -1.63 16.44
N ARG A 591 16.70 -1.64 16.04
CA ARG A 591 15.73 -0.59 16.34
C ARG A 591 16.20 0.80 15.87
N LYS A 592 16.98 0.79 14.77
CA LYS A 592 17.59 1.99 14.23
C LYS A 592 17.47 1.97 12.70
N LEU A 593 16.90 3.04 12.13
CA LEU A 593 16.82 3.25 10.69
C LEU A 593 17.70 4.42 10.28
N THR A 594 18.57 4.19 9.32
CA THR A 594 19.35 5.22 8.66
C THR A 594 18.80 5.48 7.27
N LEU A 595 18.45 6.72 6.99
CA LEU A 595 18.02 7.21 5.69
C LEU A 595 19.11 8.07 5.08
N THR A 596 19.40 7.87 3.80
CA THR A 596 20.39 8.67 3.05
C THR A 596 19.88 8.98 1.66
N HIS A 597 20.14 10.19 1.17
CA HIS A 597 19.94 10.56 -0.23
C HIS A 597 20.93 11.69 -0.58
N GLY A 598 21.85 11.43 -1.50
CA GLY A 598 22.96 12.34 -1.76
C GLY A 598 23.73 12.64 -0.48
N ARG A 599 23.82 13.91 -0.13
CA ARG A 599 24.49 14.35 1.12
C ARG A 599 23.57 14.37 2.35
N LEU A 600 22.27 14.17 2.18
CA LEU A 600 21.32 14.18 3.29
C LEU A 600 21.34 12.85 4.04
N ARG A 601 21.36 12.92 5.35
CA ARG A 601 21.27 11.75 6.24
C ARG A 601 20.34 12.04 7.40
N ARG A 602 19.44 11.10 7.67
CA ARG A 602 18.58 11.07 8.87
C ARG A 602 18.72 9.73 9.57
N VAL A 603 18.75 9.75 10.90
CA VAL A 603 18.76 8.54 11.73
C VAL A 603 17.61 8.58 12.71
N LEU A 604 16.78 7.55 12.69
CA LEU A 604 15.74 7.28 13.67
C LEU A 604 16.26 6.20 14.62
N ASP A 605 16.54 6.54 15.87
CA ASP A 605 17.02 5.60 16.90
C ASP A 605 15.95 5.39 17.96
N PHE A 606 15.16 4.30 17.81
CA PHE A 606 14.06 3.96 18.72
C PHE A 606 14.53 3.42 20.07
N LYS A 607 15.78 2.96 20.16
CA LYS A 607 16.35 2.51 21.42
C LYS A 607 16.66 3.69 22.35
N ASN A 608 17.27 4.74 21.77
CA ASN A 608 17.64 5.95 22.50
C ASN A 608 16.59 7.05 22.40
N LEU A 609 15.56 6.85 21.61
CA LEU A 609 14.46 7.79 21.35
C LEU A 609 14.99 9.13 20.83
N THR A 610 15.74 9.08 19.74
CA THR A 610 16.35 10.28 19.12
C THR A 610 16.15 10.28 17.60
N ILE A 611 16.04 11.49 17.05
CA ILE A 611 16.15 11.78 15.62
C ILE A 611 17.40 12.64 15.43
N SER A 612 18.23 12.30 14.47
CA SER A 612 19.38 13.12 14.09
C SER A 612 19.47 13.31 12.60
N ASP A 613 19.64 14.55 12.17
CA ASP A 613 19.83 14.95 10.79
C ASP A 613 21.27 15.46 10.59
N ALA A 614 21.85 15.13 9.44
CA ALA A 614 23.18 15.57 9.06
C ALA A 614 23.27 15.80 7.54
N VAL A 615 24.13 16.71 7.15
CA VAL A 615 24.60 16.88 5.77
C VAL A 615 26.01 16.31 5.70
N LEU A 616 26.17 15.23 4.96
CA LEU A 616 27.46 14.55 4.76
C LEU A 616 28.40 15.44 3.92
N PRO A 617 29.71 15.30 4.09
CA PRO A 617 30.71 16.09 3.37
C PRO A 617 30.68 15.91 1.85
#